data_7d8540cd1182bb0923f81182e8c59c84
#
_entry.id   7d8540cd1182bb0923f81182e8c59c84
#
_cell.length_a   1.000
_cell.length_b   1.000
_cell.length_c   1.000
_cell.angle_alpha   90.00
_cell.angle_beta   90.00
_cell.angle_gamma   90.00
#
_symmetry.space_group_name_H-M   'P 1'
#
loop_
_entity.id
_entity.type
_entity.pdbx_description
1 polymer ?
#
loop_
_entity_poly.entity_id
_entity_poly.type
_entity_poly.pdbx_seq_one_letter_code
_entity_poly.pdbx_strand_id
1 'polypeptide(L)'
;MSRARVTLDRDFVVGEVPRRIFGSFVEHMGRCVYSGIYEPGHPSADEQGFRRDVLDLVKELGATVIRYPGGNFVSGYVWEDGVGPDRPRRLDGAWHTVETNAFGLHEFVDWSRVAGVEVMEARSMYSPLQATTGDALDDVALEQ
;
A
#
# COMPACT_ATOMS: atom_id res chain seq x y z
N MET A 1 5.90 -40.56 -12.22
CA MET A 1 6.53 -39.23 -12.11
C MET A 1 6.52 -38.57 -13.49
N SER A 2 5.92 -37.40 -13.62
CA SER A 2 5.90 -36.61 -14.85
C SER A 2 7.26 -35.96 -15.04
N ARG A 3 7.81 -36.00 -16.26
CA ARG A 3 9.05 -35.32 -16.62
C ARG A 3 8.73 -34.05 -17.41
N ALA A 4 9.29 -32.92 -17.01
CA ALA A 4 9.27 -31.68 -17.77
C ALA A 4 10.63 -31.44 -18.41
N ARG A 5 10.66 -30.87 -19.62
CA ARG A 5 11.87 -30.44 -20.32
C ARG A 5 11.80 -28.92 -20.50
N VAL A 6 12.83 -28.23 -20.03
CA VAL A 6 13.01 -26.79 -20.26
C VAL A 6 14.16 -26.62 -21.23
N THR A 7 13.94 -25.85 -22.31
CA THR A 7 14.97 -25.51 -23.29
C THR A 7 15.19 -24.00 -23.23
N LEU A 8 16.43 -23.59 -23.07
CA LEU A 8 16.86 -22.19 -23.11
C LEU A 8 17.82 -22.04 -24.28
N ASP A 9 17.51 -21.18 -25.22
CA ASP A 9 18.30 -20.88 -26.38
C ASP A 9 18.15 -19.41 -26.78
N ARG A 10 19.24 -18.80 -27.26
CA ARG A 10 19.22 -17.41 -27.73
C ARG A 10 18.29 -17.18 -28.91
N ASP A 11 18.06 -18.20 -29.71
CA ASP A 11 17.22 -18.14 -30.90
C ASP A 11 15.74 -18.35 -30.57
N PHE A 12 15.40 -18.69 -29.30
CA PHE A 12 14.03 -18.83 -28.80
C PHE A 12 13.57 -17.62 -27.99
N VAL A 13 13.75 -16.43 -28.53
CA VAL A 13 13.25 -15.21 -27.89
C VAL A 13 11.75 -15.13 -28.12
N VAL A 14 10.98 -15.23 -27.02
CA VAL A 14 9.50 -15.11 -27.04
C VAL A 14 9.08 -13.63 -26.96
N GLY A 15 9.86 -12.82 -26.24
CA GLY A 15 9.60 -11.40 -26.06
C GLY A 15 10.49 -10.79 -25.00
N GLU A 16 10.41 -9.46 -24.87
CA GLU A 16 11.10 -8.73 -23.79
C GLU A 16 10.34 -8.89 -22.47
N VAL A 17 11.08 -9.01 -21.38
CA VAL A 17 10.50 -9.02 -20.02
C VAL A 17 10.42 -7.57 -19.53
N PRO A 18 9.21 -6.99 -19.43
CA PRO A 18 9.09 -5.64 -18.92
C PRO A 18 9.49 -5.58 -17.46
N ARG A 19 10.16 -4.51 -17.06
CA ARG A 19 10.61 -4.33 -15.66
C ARG A 19 9.48 -4.38 -14.65
N ARG A 20 8.27 -4.01 -15.04
CA ARG A 20 7.07 -4.04 -14.19
C ARG A 20 6.68 -5.42 -13.68
N ILE A 21 7.21 -6.51 -14.28
CA ILE A 21 6.99 -7.87 -13.77
C ILE A 21 7.65 -8.08 -12.39
N PHE A 22 8.65 -7.26 -12.04
CA PHE A 22 9.35 -7.28 -10.76
C PHE A 22 8.73 -6.30 -9.76
N GLY A 23 7.41 -6.14 -9.84
CA GLY A 23 6.65 -5.30 -8.94
C GLY A 23 6.46 -5.91 -7.56
N SER A 24 5.98 -5.08 -6.65
CA SER A 24 5.61 -5.45 -5.30
C SER A 24 4.23 -4.89 -4.94
N PHE A 25 3.80 -5.15 -3.73
CA PHE A 25 2.44 -4.90 -3.29
C PHE A 25 2.46 -4.42 -1.84
N VAL A 26 1.71 -3.35 -1.56
CA VAL A 26 1.54 -2.78 -0.23
C VAL A 26 0.06 -2.69 0.08
N GLU A 27 -0.33 -3.15 1.27
CA GLU A 27 -1.69 -3.11 1.77
C GLU A 27 -1.73 -2.55 3.19
N HIS A 28 -2.80 -1.84 3.53
CA HIS A 28 -3.09 -1.41 4.91
C HIS A 28 -3.50 -2.63 5.76
N MET A 29 -2.53 -3.49 6.01
CA MET A 29 -2.69 -4.74 6.75
C MET A 29 -1.53 -4.90 7.73
N GLY A 30 -1.84 -5.20 8.98
CA GLY A 30 -0.83 -5.40 10.01
C GLY A 30 0.13 -4.21 10.12
N ARG A 31 1.43 -4.49 10.01
CA ARG A 31 2.50 -3.47 10.08
C ARG A 31 3.09 -3.14 8.71
N CYS A 32 2.35 -3.33 7.63
CA CYS A 32 2.90 -3.05 6.30
C CYS A 32 3.02 -1.55 6.03
N VAL A 33 1.97 -0.78 6.31
CA VAL A 33 1.98 0.68 6.16
C VAL A 33 2.37 1.34 7.47
N TYR A 34 1.47 1.32 8.47
CA TYR A 34 1.76 1.90 9.78
C TYR A 34 2.75 1.05 10.57
N SER A 35 3.76 1.69 11.16
CA SER A 35 4.95 1.06 11.76
C SER A 35 5.73 0.13 10.82
N GLY A 36 5.47 0.24 9.53
CA GLY A 36 6.21 -0.38 8.43
C GLY A 36 6.89 0.69 7.59
N ILE A 37 6.29 1.05 6.42
CA ILE A 37 6.85 2.09 5.55
C ILE A 37 6.68 3.51 6.11
N TYR A 38 5.69 3.72 6.97
CA TYR A 38 5.35 5.00 7.57
C TYR A 38 5.23 4.90 9.10
N GLU A 39 6.09 5.63 9.81
CA GLU A 39 6.10 5.70 11.27
C GLU A 39 6.82 6.99 11.72
N PRO A 40 6.11 8.14 11.78
CA PRO A 40 6.74 9.45 12.05
C PRO A 40 7.54 9.53 13.36
N GLY A 41 7.20 8.71 14.35
CA GLY A 41 7.93 8.66 15.64
C GLY A 41 9.15 7.74 15.68
N HIS A 42 9.46 7.03 14.57
CA HIS A 42 10.56 6.08 14.56
C HIS A 42 11.92 6.77 14.42
N PRO A 43 12.99 6.30 15.10
CA PRO A 43 14.32 6.91 15.00
C PRO A 43 14.91 6.96 13.59
N SER A 44 14.51 6.05 12.70
CA SER A 44 14.91 6.05 11.28
C SER A 44 13.95 6.78 10.36
N ALA A 45 12.88 7.39 10.88
CA ALA A 45 11.96 8.15 10.06
C ALA A 45 12.61 9.43 9.53
N ASP A 46 12.26 9.79 8.29
CA ASP A 46 12.59 11.11 7.76
C ASP A 46 11.56 12.17 8.19
N GLU A 47 11.70 13.39 7.68
CA GLU A 47 10.81 14.50 8.01
C GLU A 47 9.36 14.29 7.58
N GLN A 48 9.12 13.41 6.62
CA GLN A 48 7.79 13.02 6.13
C GLN A 48 7.20 11.82 6.89
N GLY A 49 8.00 11.20 7.78
CA GLY A 49 7.59 10.03 8.55
C GLY A 49 7.86 8.69 7.84
N PHE A 50 8.60 8.71 6.73
CA PHE A 50 8.97 7.48 6.02
C PHE A 50 10.16 6.81 6.68
N ARG A 51 10.06 5.52 6.95
CA ARG A 51 11.12 4.72 7.54
C ARG A 51 12.25 4.48 6.55
N ARG A 52 13.39 5.11 6.75
CA ARG A 52 14.56 4.99 5.87
C ARG A 52 15.14 3.58 5.84
N ASP A 53 15.16 2.90 6.97
CA ASP A 53 15.60 1.51 7.04
C ASP A 53 14.74 0.58 6.16
N VAL A 54 13.43 0.80 6.11
CA VAL A 54 12.52 0.06 5.23
C VAL A 54 12.70 0.48 3.76
N LEU A 55 12.86 1.77 3.49
CA LEU A 55 13.14 2.29 2.15
C LEU A 55 14.41 1.66 1.55
N ASP A 56 15.46 1.52 2.36
CA ASP A 56 16.73 0.91 1.90
C ASP A 56 16.52 -0.56 1.54
N LEU A 57 15.75 -1.31 2.32
CA LEU A 57 15.38 -2.70 2.01
C LEU A 57 14.55 -2.82 0.73
N VAL A 58 13.60 -1.89 0.51
CA VAL A 58 12.78 -1.86 -0.73
C VAL A 58 13.65 -1.60 -1.95
N LYS A 59 14.64 -0.69 -1.83
CA LYS A 59 15.62 -0.43 -2.90
C LYS A 59 16.52 -1.64 -3.16
N GLU A 60 16.99 -2.31 -2.10
CA GLU A 60 17.78 -3.54 -2.21
C GLU A 60 17.00 -4.67 -2.86
N LEU A 61 15.70 -4.80 -2.53
CA LEU A 61 14.79 -5.76 -3.16
C LEU A 61 14.66 -5.54 -4.66
N GLY A 62 14.86 -4.31 -5.13
CA GLY A 62 14.79 -3.95 -6.54
C GLY A 62 13.37 -3.93 -7.09
N ALA A 63 12.37 -3.69 -6.26
CA ALA A 63 11.00 -3.50 -6.73
C ALA A 63 10.94 -2.36 -7.75
N THR A 64 10.19 -2.55 -8.84
CA THR A 64 10.12 -1.58 -9.94
C THR A 64 8.81 -0.83 -10.01
N VAL A 65 7.76 -1.44 -9.51
CA VAL A 65 6.42 -0.87 -9.39
C VAL A 65 5.78 -1.38 -8.09
N ILE A 66 5.02 -0.55 -7.41
CA ILE A 66 4.30 -0.97 -6.21
C ILE A 66 2.81 -0.66 -6.35
N ARG A 67 2.00 -1.69 -6.12
CA ARG A 67 0.54 -1.57 -6.08
C ARG A 67 0.10 -1.18 -4.67
N TYR A 68 -0.80 -0.20 -4.58
CA TYR A 68 -1.36 0.36 -3.35
C TYR A 68 -2.87 0.68 -3.57
N PRO A 69 -3.74 0.73 -2.59
CA PRO A 69 -3.54 0.54 -1.15
C PRO A 69 -3.75 -0.89 -0.68
N GLY A 70 -3.88 -1.84 -1.56
CA GLY A 70 -3.95 -3.21 -1.16
C GLY A 70 -4.89 -4.10 -1.96
N GLY A 71 -5.22 -5.24 -1.35
CA GLY A 71 -6.14 -6.25 -1.84
C GLY A 71 -7.53 -6.08 -1.22
N ASN A 72 -7.79 -6.73 -0.08
CA ASN A 72 -9.10 -6.67 0.57
C ASN A 72 -9.42 -5.27 1.12
N PHE A 73 -8.42 -4.57 1.65
CA PHE A 73 -8.57 -3.21 2.15
C PHE A 73 -9.20 -2.27 1.12
N VAL A 74 -8.76 -2.32 -0.13
CA VAL A 74 -9.23 -1.41 -1.18
C VAL A 74 -10.75 -1.51 -1.43
N SER A 75 -11.35 -2.65 -1.11
CA SER A 75 -12.78 -2.88 -1.36
C SER A 75 -13.69 -1.94 -0.57
N GLY A 76 -13.29 -1.54 0.64
CA GLY A 76 -14.03 -0.62 1.50
C GLY A 76 -13.38 0.76 1.67
N TYR A 77 -12.22 0.98 1.05
CA TYR A 77 -11.46 2.20 1.24
C TYR A 77 -12.00 3.37 0.43
N VAL A 78 -12.23 4.48 1.11
CA VAL A 78 -12.59 5.77 0.53
C VAL A 78 -11.32 6.60 0.42
N TRP A 79 -10.73 6.67 -0.76
CA TRP A 79 -9.41 7.29 -0.97
C TRP A 79 -9.40 8.80 -0.66
N GLU A 80 -10.56 9.46 -0.80
CA GLU A 80 -10.75 10.88 -0.48
C GLU A 80 -10.51 11.17 1.00
N ASP A 81 -10.80 10.22 1.88
CA ASP A 81 -10.52 10.34 3.32
C ASP A 81 -9.02 10.45 3.62
N GLY A 82 -8.18 9.93 2.72
CA GLY A 82 -6.72 10.02 2.80
C GLY A 82 -6.12 11.25 2.12
N VAL A 83 -6.93 12.26 1.76
CA VAL A 83 -6.48 13.46 1.02
C VAL A 83 -6.92 14.73 1.76
N GLY A 84 -6.02 15.73 1.79
CA GLY A 84 -6.32 17.01 2.47
C GLY A 84 -6.12 16.97 3.98
N PRO A 85 -6.58 17.99 4.70
CA PRO A 85 -6.37 18.14 6.13
C PRO A 85 -7.36 17.31 6.98
N ASP A 86 -8.56 17.07 6.47
CA ASP A 86 -9.60 16.31 7.17
C ASP A 86 -9.43 14.82 6.85
N ARG A 87 -8.99 14.07 7.85
CA ARG A 87 -8.67 12.65 7.74
C ARG A 87 -9.49 11.85 8.75
N PRO A 88 -10.75 11.51 8.41
CA PRO A 88 -11.63 10.81 9.33
C PRO A 88 -11.09 9.42 9.64
N ARG A 89 -11.23 8.99 10.89
CA ARG A 89 -10.92 7.63 11.29
C ARG A 89 -12.07 6.73 10.87
N ARG A 90 -11.75 5.59 10.28
CA ARG A 90 -12.71 4.59 9.81
C ARG A 90 -12.39 3.21 10.35
N LEU A 91 -13.42 2.43 10.65
CA LEU A 91 -13.23 1.00 10.89
C LEU A 91 -13.04 0.31 9.53
N ASP A 92 -11.87 -0.28 9.31
CA ASP A 92 -11.66 -1.12 8.14
C ASP A 92 -12.34 -2.47 8.30
N GLY A 93 -13.24 -2.79 7.38
CA GLY A 93 -14.02 -4.02 7.39
C GLY A 93 -13.24 -5.26 6.96
N ALA A 94 -12.11 -5.09 6.27
CA ALA A 94 -11.29 -6.22 5.82
C ALA A 94 -10.43 -6.80 6.94
N TRP A 95 -9.80 -5.93 7.73
CA TRP A 95 -8.82 -6.32 8.76
C TRP A 95 -9.28 -6.00 10.19
N HIS A 96 -10.46 -5.42 10.34
CA HIS A 96 -11.05 -5.02 11.62
C HIS A 96 -10.13 -4.11 12.45
N THR A 97 -9.46 -3.21 11.77
CA THR A 97 -8.56 -2.21 12.37
C THR A 97 -9.09 -0.82 12.15
N VAL A 98 -8.66 0.12 12.99
CA VAL A 98 -8.99 1.54 12.78
C VAL A 98 -8.00 2.15 11.80
N GLU A 99 -8.49 2.51 10.62
CA GLU A 99 -7.73 3.28 9.65
C GLU A 99 -7.76 4.77 10.05
N THR A 100 -6.58 5.35 10.18
CA THR A 100 -6.42 6.76 10.57
C THR A 100 -6.36 7.71 9.39
N ASN A 101 -6.21 7.17 8.18
CA ASN A 101 -5.98 7.90 6.94
C ASN A 101 -4.75 8.85 6.97
N ALA A 102 -3.84 8.64 7.92
CA ALA A 102 -2.62 9.45 8.04
C ALA A 102 -1.63 9.19 6.90
N PHE A 103 -1.73 8.03 6.26
CA PHE A 103 -0.97 7.67 5.07
C PHE A 103 -1.95 7.38 3.93
N GLY A 104 -2.16 8.35 3.07
CA GLY A 104 -3.06 8.26 1.92
C GLY A 104 -2.31 8.29 0.58
N LEU A 105 -3.01 8.72 -0.47
CA LEU A 105 -2.48 8.74 -1.82
C LEU A 105 -1.24 9.64 -1.97
N HIS A 106 -1.26 10.83 -1.37
CA HIS A 106 -0.15 11.78 -1.50
C HIS A 106 1.11 11.24 -0.83
N GLU A 107 0.99 10.73 0.40
CA GLU A 107 2.09 10.12 1.14
C GLU A 107 2.66 8.91 0.38
N PHE A 108 1.79 8.09 -0.22
CA PHE A 108 2.25 6.96 -1.03
C PHE A 108 3.01 7.40 -2.28
N VAL A 109 2.51 8.42 -3.00
CA VAL A 109 3.20 8.95 -4.18
C VAL A 109 4.56 9.54 -3.81
N ASP A 110 4.64 10.28 -2.71
CA ASP A 110 5.90 10.88 -2.24
C ASP A 110 6.88 9.80 -1.77
N TRP A 111 6.40 8.82 -1.01
CA TRP A 111 7.19 7.66 -0.62
C TRP A 111 7.72 6.89 -1.85
N SER A 112 6.88 6.69 -2.86
CA SER A 112 7.26 5.98 -4.10
C SER A 112 8.37 6.72 -4.86
N ARG A 113 8.33 8.06 -4.89
CA ARG A 113 9.40 8.88 -5.48
C ARG A 113 10.73 8.68 -4.75
N VAL A 114 10.70 8.65 -3.41
CA VAL A 114 11.91 8.41 -2.60
C VAL A 114 12.42 6.98 -2.76
N ALA A 115 11.51 6.02 -2.87
CA ALA A 115 11.85 4.62 -3.12
C ALA A 115 12.37 4.36 -4.55
N GLY A 116 12.05 5.24 -5.52
CA GLY A 116 12.43 5.09 -6.92
C GLY A 116 11.60 4.04 -7.66
N VAL A 117 10.34 3.87 -7.28
CA VAL A 117 9.41 2.89 -7.85
C VAL A 117 8.27 3.57 -8.62
N GLU A 118 7.71 2.87 -9.60
CA GLU A 118 6.48 3.30 -10.27
C GLU A 118 5.27 3.03 -9.35
N VAL A 119 4.25 3.87 -9.47
CA VAL A 119 2.99 3.74 -8.74
C VAL A 119 1.99 2.94 -9.57
N MET A 120 1.38 1.92 -8.95
CA MET A 120 0.17 1.26 -9.44
C MET A 120 -0.94 1.47 -8.40
N GLU A 121 -1.89 2.33 -8.70
CA GLU A 121 -3.00 2.60 -7.79
C GLU A 121 -4.18 1.68 -8.10
N ALA A 122 -4.73 1.06 -7.04
CA ALA A 122 -6.00 0.35 -7.09
C ALA A 122 -7.06 1.20 -6.39
N ARG A 123 -8.23 1.32 -6.99
CA ARG A 123 -9.37 2.04 -6.42
C ARG A 123 -10.58 1.15 -6.32
N SER A 124 -11.36 1.33 -5.25
CA SER A 124 -12.68 0.76 -5.18
C SER A 124 -13.62 1.48 -6.16
N MET A 125 -14.47 0.70 -6.83
CA MET A 125 -15.58 1.26 -7.62
C MET A 125 -16.82 1.53 -6.75
N TYR A 126 -16.74 1.32 -5.44
CA TYR A 126 -17.83 1.65 -4.54
C TYR A 126 -18.03 3.17 -4.47
N SER A 127 -19.27 3.60 -4.72
CA SER A 127 -19.64 5.00 -4.59
C SER A 127 -19.65 5.41 -3.11
N PRO A 128 -19.18 6.63 -2.77
CA PRO A 128 -19.26 7.18 -1.41
C PRO A 128 -20.68 7.17 -0.82
N LEU A 129 -21.70 7.15 -1.67
CA LEU A 129 -23.11 7.08 -1.27
C LEU A 129 -23.50 5.78 -0.55
N GLN A 130 -22.70 4.72 -0.64
CA GLN A 130 -22.93 3.47 0.11
C GLN A 130 -22.16 3.42 1.43
N ALA A 131 -21.17 4.27 1.61
CA ALA A 131 -20.38 4.34 2.84
C ALA A 131 -21.06 5.16 3.96
N THR A 132 -22.16 5.86 3.66
CA THR A 132 -22.88 6.69 4.64
C THR A 132 -23.77 5.92 5.62
N THR A 133 -23.82 4.59 5.53
CA THR A 133 -24.53 3.73 6.50
C THR A 133 -23.62 3.06 7.52
N GLY A 134 -22.33 3.38 7.52
CA GLY A 134 -21.39 2.93 8.54
C GLY A 134 -21.19 4.03 9.57
N ASP A 135 -21.69 3.80 10.76
CA ASP A 135 -21.64 4.72 11.90
C ASP A 135 -20.27 5.37 12.05
N ALA A 136 -20.27 6.69 12.16
CA ALA A 136 -19.13 7.42 12.68
C ALA A 136 -18.78 6.81 14.05
N LEU A 137 -17.54 6.38 14.22
CA LEU A 137 -17.05 5.80 15.48
C LEU A 137 -16.85 6.89 16.54
N ASP A 138 -17.86 7.74 16.75
CA ASP A 138 -17.78 8.75 17.81
C ASP A 138 -18.01 8.17 19.22
N ASP A 139 -18.39 6.88 19.32
CA ASP A 139 -18.78 6.25 20.59
C ASP A 139 -18.06 4.94 20.94
N VAL A 140 -17.02 4.54 20.24
CA VAL A 140 -16.20 3.43 20.73
C VAL A 140 -15.18 3.97 21.71
N ALA A 141 -15.56 4.06 22.97
CA ALA A 141 -14.63 4.17 24.08
C ALA A 141 -13.62 3.03 23.96
N LEU A 142 -12.38 3.39 23.67
CA LEU A 142 -11.22 2.49 23.78
C LEU A 142 -11.00 2.25 25.28
N GLU A 143 -11.69 1.31 25.85
CA GLU A 143 -11.21 0.64 27.05
C GLU A 143 -10.12 -0.33 26.62
N GLN A 144 -9.00 -0.13 27.19
CA GLN A 144 -7.64 -0.68 27.14
C GLN A 144 -7.46 -2.12 26.71
#